data_0acfde94ab83127a41f991f4b3fa6d5f
#
_entry.id   0acfde94ab83127a41f991f4b3fa6d5f
#
_cell.length_a   1.000
_cell.length_b   1.000
_cell.length_c   1.000
_cell.angle_alpha   90.00
_cell.angle_beta   90.00
_cell.angle_gamma   90.00
#
_symmetry.space_group_name_H-M   'P 1'
#
loop_
_entity.id
_entity.type
_entity.pdbx_description
1 polymer ?
#
loop_
_entity_poly.entity_id
_entity_poly.type
_entity_poly.pdbx_seq_one_letter_code
_entity_poly.pdbx_strand_id
1 'polypeptide(L)'
;MERFGLVGLPNAGKSSLYNALTGGGALAAPYAFATKDPNVGVAKVPDERLNQLAALSRSRNVVNATVQVVDIGGLVEGASKGEGLGNKFLANIREVDAIVFVLRAFSDDDVPGDDDPLEHLRVVELELALADLETVEKRLNQAQRQSKMDKSLGPELEALQAAYASLSEGTPLYRAGLKAEWRELLAPHFLLTNRPVLAVVNVGEDELDRIPEVEDRVRAELSSAGDNVEVIGMCVQLEAEAAAIEDPAERAEMLEGFGLGEGALFRMVRSSYHLLGLRTFLTTGDKESRAWTFRVGSKAPECAGRIHSDIQRGFIRAEVIQWDELLALGSWNKAKEAGKLRIEGKDYEFHDGDVTEFRFNV
;
A
#
# COMPACT_ATOMS: atom_id res chain seq x y z
N MET A 1 5.10 10.20 -5.56
CA MET A 1 4.12 9.10 -5.70
C MET A 1 4.47 8.12 -4.59
N GLU A 2 3.49 7.76 -3.82
CA GLU A 2 3.66 6.85 -2.69
C GLU A 2 3.97 5.43 -3.19
N ARG A 3 4.79 4.70 -2.44
CA ARG A 3 5.28 3.38 -2.84
C ARG A 3 5.27 2.38 -1.70
N PHE A 4 4.97 1.13 -1.99
CA PHE A 4 5.18 0.03 -1.06
C PHE A 4 6.31 -0.89 -1.53
N GLY A 5 7.02 -1.47 -0.58
CA GLY A 5 8.11 -2.39 -0.84
C GLY A 5 7.76 -3.83 -0.50
N LEU A 6 8.11 -4.76 -1.38
CA LEU A 6 8.02 -6.19 -1.11
C LEU A 6 9.26 -6.63 -0.32
N VAL A 7 9.06 -7.13 0.88
CA VAL A 7 10.11 -7.53 1.82
C VAL A 7 9.91 -8.98 2.26
N GLY A 8 10.96 -9.76 2.31
CA GLY A 8 10.92 -11.16 2.75
C GLY A 8 12.23 -11.87 2.51
N LEU A 9 12.35 -13.09 3.01
CA LEU A 9 13.54 -13.92 2.81
C LEU A 9 13.72 -14.33 1.34
N PRO A 10 14.90 -14.79 0.93
CA PRO A 10 15.09 -15.40 -0.39
C PRO A 10 14.05 -16.50 -0.66
N ASN A 11 13.65 -16.63 -1.91
CA ASN A 11 12.70 -17.65 -2.37
C ASN A 11 11.28 -17.60 -1.78
N ALA A 12 10.89 -16.51 -1.12
CA ALA A 12 9.52 -16.34 -0.63
C ALA A 12 8.48 -15.99 -1.74
N GLY A 13 8.92 -15.76 -2.98
CA GLY A 13 8.02 -15.42 -4.10
C GLY A 13 7.93 -13.92 -4.42
N LYS A 14 8.80 -13.06 -3.84
CA LYS A 14 8.77 -11.59 -4.04
C LYS A 14 8.87 -11.17 -5.49
N SER A 15 9.86 -11.69 -6.23
CA SER A 15 10.10 -11.30 -7.62
C SER A 15 9.00 -11.82 -8.55
N SER A 16 8.41 -12.99 -8.24
CA SER A 16 7.22 -13.49 -8.96
C SER A 16 6.03 -12.57 -8.74
N LEU A 17 5.79 -12.16 -7.48
CA LEU A 17 4.74 -11.22 -7.12
C LEU A 17 4.96 -9.85 -7.77
N TYR A 18 6.19 -9.33 -7.75
CA TYR A 18 6.55 -8.08 -8.43
C TYR A 18 6.26 -8.15 -9.93
N ASN A 19 6.65 -9.24 -10.60
CA ASN A 19 6.41 -9.44 -12.02
C ASN A 19 4.90 -9.55 -12.34
N ALA A 20 4.12 -10.22 -11.50
CA ALA A 20 2.67 -10.29 -11.64
C ALA A 20 2.01 -8.91 -11.57
N LEU A 21 2.56 -8.01 -10.76
CA LEU A 21 2.05 -6.65 -10.58
C LEU A 21 2.47 -5.68 -11.70
N THR A 22 3.66 -5.87 -12.28
CA THR A 22 4.33 -4.85 -13.12
C THR A 22 4.79 -5.34 -14.49
N GLY A 23 4.92 -6.63 -14.68
CA GLY A 23 5.55 -7.25 -15.86
C GLY A 23 4.68 -7.40 -17.11
N GLY A 24 3.45 -6.89 -17.08
CA GLY A 24 2.46 -7.06 -18.16
C GLY A 24 1.12 -7.56 -17.63
N GLY A 25 0.13 -7.72 -18.50
CA GLY A 25 -1.20 -8.20 -18.11
C GLY A 25 -2.08 -7.15 -17.44
N ALA A 26 -3.08 -7.65 -16.69
CA ALA A 26 -4.21 -6.84 -16.20
C ALA A 26 -3.82 -5.70 -15.27
N LEU A 27 -2.80 -5.89 -14.44
CA LEU A 27 -2.37 -4.91 -13.43
C LEU A 27 -1.24 -4.00 -13.89
N ALA A 28 -0.53 -4.32 -14.99
CA ALA A 28 0.55 -3.46 -15.44
C ALA A 28 0.04 -2.09 -15.90
N ALA A 29 0.72 -1.04 -15.46
CA ALA A 29 0.45 0.33 -15.90
C ALA A 29 1.59 0.84 -16.79
N PRO A 30 1.28 1.61 -17.86
CA PRO A 30 2.32 2.27 -18.62
C PRO A 30 3.04 3.27 -17.73
N TYR A 31 4.35 3.14 -17.64
CA TYR A 31 5.18 4.04 -16.84
C TYR A 31 5.59 5.25 -17.72
N ALA A 32 5.03 6.42 -17.42
CA ALA A 32 5.29 7.64 -18.20
C ALA A 32 6.72 8.18 -18.03
N PHE A 33 7.43 7.77 -16.95
CA PHE A 33 8.79 8.20 -16.67
C PHE A 33 9.62 6.96 -16.38
N ALA A 34 10.46 6.53 -17.31
CA ALA A 34 11.41 5.46 -17.07
C ALA A 34 12.26 5.79 -15.84
N THR A 35 12.05 5.09 -14.74
CA THR A 35 12.95 5.19 -13.58
C THR A 35 14.27 4.57 -13.98
N LYS A 36 15.37 5.20 -13.54
CA LYS A 36 16.71 4.60 -13.66
C LYS A 36 16.88 3.40 -12.71
N ASP A 37 15.88 3.15 -11.85
CA ASP A 37 15.91 2.06 -10.89
C ASP A 37 15.13 0.87 -11.45
N PRO A 38 15.80 -0.25 -11.76
CA PRO A 38 15.17 -1.43 -12.34
C PRO A 38 14.20 -2.15 -11.40
N ASN A 39 14.22 -1.81 -10.11
CA ASN A 39 13.40 -2.49 -9.10
C ASN A 39 12.10 -1.72 -8.77
N VAL A 40 11.80 -0.62 -9.46
CA VAL A 40 10.59 0.16 -9.24
C VAL A 40 9.63 -0.01 -10.41
N GLY A 41 8.47 -0.56 -10.15
CA GLY A 41 7.38 -0.73 -11.11
C GLY A 41 6.13 0.05 -10.71
N VAL A 42 5.13 0.02 -11.59
CA VAL A 42 3.83 0.67 -11.36
C VAL A 42 2.72 -0.35 -11.59
N ALA A 43 1.86 -0.52 -10.60
CA ALA A 43 0.67 -1.34 -10.67
C ALA A 43 -0.59 -0.46 -10.78
N LYS A 44 -1.57 -0.91 -11.58
CA LYS A 44 -2.93 -0.33 -11.57
C LYS A 44 -3.64 -0.75 -10.29
N VAL A 45 -4.40 0.18 -9.72
CA VAL A 45 -5.31 -0.10 -8.60
C VAL A 45 -6.68 -0.43 -9.19
N PRO A 46 -7.13 -1.69 -9.16
CA PRO A 46 -8.43 -2.07 -9.70
C PRO A 46 -9.55 -1.43 -8.90
N ASP A 47 -10.50 -0.82 -9.62
CA ASP A 47 -11.66 -0.15 -9.01
C ASP A 47 -12.92 -0.40 -9.84
N GLU A 48 -13.79 -1.29 -9.34
CA GLU A 48 -15.03 -1.65 -10.05
C GLU A 48 -15.99 -0.46 -10.15
N ARG A 49 -15.96 0.47 -9.21
CA ARG A 49 -16.76 1.71 -9.26
C ARG A 49 -16.46 2.53 -10.51
N LEU A 50 -15.16 2.57 -10.90
CA LEU A 50 -14.71 3.25 -12.11
C LEU A 50 -15.29 2.60 -13.36
N ASN A 51 -15.30 1.26 -13.43
CA ASN A 51 -15.83 0.50 -14.56
C ASN A 51 -17.33 0.75 -14.72
N GLN A 52 -18.09 0.72 -13.62
CA GLN A 52 -19.53 0.96 -13.61
C GLN A 52 -19.86 2.41 -14.04
N LEU A 53 -19.10 3.41 -13.55
CA LEU A 53 -19.27 4.79 -13.96
C LEU A 53 -18.88 5.03 -15.43
N ALA A 54 -17.86 4.34 -15.91
CA ALA A 54 -17.45 4.39 -17.32
C ALA A 54 -18.55 3.81 -18.24
N ALA A 55 -19.17 2.70 -17.81
CA ALA A 55 -20.32 2.12 -18.52
C ALA A 55 -21.52 3.07 -18.53
N LEU A 56 -21.84 3.70 -17.39
CA LEU A 56 -22.91 4.69 -17.27
C LEU A 56 -22.69 5.87 -18.22
N SER A 57 -21.48 6.43 -18.25
CA SER A 57 -21.12 7.59 -19.06
C SER A 57 -20.75 7.23 -20.51
N ARG A 58 -20.68 5.94 -20.85
CA ARG A 58 -20.20 5.41 -22.14
C ARG A 58 -18.82 5.96 -22.50
N SER A 59 -17.93 5.98 -21.52
CA SER A 59 -16.59 6.54 -21.65
C SER A 59 -15.76 5.79 -22.68
N ARG A 60 -15.03 6.52 -23.52
CA ARG A 60 -14.14 5.95 -24.53
C ARG A 60 -12.81 5.47 -23.94
N ASN A 61 -12.42 6.07 -22.84
CA ASN A 61 -11.18 5.76 -22.12
C ASN A 61 -11.45 5.58 -20.63
N VAL A 62 -10.81 4.57 -20.02
CA VAL A 62 -10.90 4.28 -18.60
C VAL A 62 -9.50 4.27 -18.01
N VAL A 63 -9.22 5.12 -17.05
CA VAL A 63 -7.89 5.28 -16.44
C VAL A 63 -7.94 5.01 -14.97
N ASN A 64 -7.35 3.89 -14.55
CA ASN A 64 -7.23 3.51 -13.14
C ASN A 64 -6.22 4.39 -12.39
N ALA A 65 -6.39 4.49 -11.08
CA ALA A 65 -5.33 4.94 -10.19
C ALA A 65 -4.13 3.98 -10.25
N THR A 66 -2.97 4.46 -9.85
CA THR A 66 -1.74 3.66 -9.85
C THR A 66 -0.98 3.82 -8.55
N VAL A 67 -0.20 2.80 -8.20
CA VAL A 67 0.70 2.80 -7.05
C VAL A 67 2.07 2.27 -7.47
N GLN A 68 3.13 2.78 -6.86
CA GLN A 68 4.48 2.26 -7.10
C GLN A 68 4.76 1.04 -6.23
N VAL A 69 5.40 0.05 -6.84
CA VAL A 69 5.86 -1.20 -6.20
C VAL A 69 7.37 -1.26 -6.32
N VAL A 70 8.04 -1.60 -5.23
CA VAL A 70 9.50 -1.76 -5.19
C VAL A 70 9.82 -3.21 -4.84
N ASP A 71 10.55 -3.91 -5.70
CA ASP A 71 11.16 -5.20 -5.34
C ASP A 71 12.41 -4.92 -4.51
N ILE A 72 12.26 -5.06 -3.21
CA ILE A 72 13.37 -4.92 -2.28
C ILE A 72 13.97 -6.31 -2.13
N GLY A 73 15.09 -6.56 -2.79
CA GLY A 73 15.76 -7.87 -2.86
C GLY A 73 15.75 -8.68 -1.56
N GLY A 74 16.07 -9.96 -1.60
CA GLY A 74 15.93 -10.84 -0.44
C GLY A 74 16.77 -10.37 0.76
N LEU A 75 16.14 -10.33 1.94
CA LEU A 75 16.82 -10.16 3.21
C LEU A 75 17.67 -11.40 3.47
N VAL A 76 18.94 -11.21 3.78
CA VAL A 76 19.82 -12.29 4.23
C VAL A 76 19.99 -12.11 5.74
N GLU A 77 19.90 -13.20 6.49
CA GLU A 77 20.16 -13.21 7.93
C GLU A 77 21.51 -12.54 8.24
N GLY A 78 21.52 -11.66 9.24
CA GLY A 78 22.71 -10.86 9.56
C GLY A 78 22.87 -9.58 8.72
N ALA A 79 21.87 -9.19 7.94
CA ALA A 79 21.91 -7.97 7.11
C ALA A 79 22.14 -6.69 7.94
N SER A 80 21.67 -6.65 9.18
CA SER A 80 21.85 -5.53 10.11
C SER A 80 23.28 -5.37 10.62
N LYS A 81 24.06 -6.47 10.63
CA LYS A 81 25.47 -6.49 11.07
C LYS A 81 26.45 -6.36 9.91
N GLY A 82 25.92 -6.31 8.67
CA GLY A 82 26.67 -6.65 7.48
C GLY A 82 27.34 -5.53 6.75
N GLU A 83 28.42 -5.89 6.13
CA GLU A 83 29.09 -5.17 5.09
C GLU A 83 28.38 -5.44 3.74
N GLY A 84 28.12 -4.40 2.97
CA GLY A 84 27.75 -4.51 1.55
C GLY A 84 26.25 -4.68 1.25
N LEU A 85 25.78 -5.89 0.98
CA LEU A 85 24.40 -6.15 0.48
C LEU A 85 23.29 -5.80 1.49
N GLY A 86 23.52 -6.03 2.79
CA GLY A 86 22.57 -5.70 3.84
C GLY A 86 22.30 -4.20 3.95
N ASN A 87 23.34 -3.37 3.87
CA ASN A 87 23.18 -1.90 3.91
C ASN A 87 22.40 -1.37 2.70
N LYS A 88 22.58 -1.95 1.51
CA LYS A 88 21.81 -1.59 0.31
C LYS A 88 20.35 -1.98 0.45
N PHE A 89 20.07 -3.16 0.98
CA PHE A 89 18.72 -3.62 1.28
C PHE A 89 17.99 -2.67 2.25
N LEU A 90 18.61 -2.35 3.38
CA LEU A 90 18.05 -1.42 4.37
C LEU A 90 17.86 0.00 3.81
N ALA A 91 18.75 0.45 2.92
CA ALA A 91 18.59 1.74 2.24
C ALA A 91 17.37 1.76 1.33
N ASN A 92 17.14 0.68 0.56
CA ASN A 92 15.97 0.57 -0.31
C ASN A 92 14.65 0.56 0.48
N ILE A 93 14.61 -0.15 1.64
CA ILE A 93 13.42 -0.10 2.49
C ILE A 93 13.15 1.33 3.02
N ARG A 94 14.17 2.12 3.30
CA ARG A 94 13.97 3.51 3.76
C ARG A 94 13.28 4.40 2.72
N GLU A 95 13.26 4.02 1.47
CA GLU A 95 12.64 4.79 0.39
C GLU A 95 11.15 4.47 0.17
N VAL A 96 10.59 3.44 0.80
CA VAL A 96 9.18 3.08 0.65
C VAL A 96 8.33 3.64 1.80
N ASP A 97 7.04 3.83 1.56
CA ASP A 97 6.11 4.42 2.53
C ASP A 97 5.33 3.35 3.32
N ALA A 98 5.25 2.12 2.80
CA ALA A 98 4.66 0.95 3.45
C ALA A 98 5.44 -0.32 3.09
N ILE A 99 5.33 -1.35 3.92
CA ILE A 99 5.98 -2.64 3.73
C ILE A 99 4.92 -3.71 3.50
N VAL A 100 5.14 -4.54 2.48
CA VAL A 100 4.40 -5.77 2.26
C VAL A 100 5.34 -6.93 2.51
N PHE A 101 5.14 -7.63 3.62
CA PHE A 101 5.87 -8.86 3.90
C PHE A 101 5.41 -9.97 2.96
N VAL A 102 6.35 -10.66 2.34
CA VAL A 102 6.08 -11.86 1.55
C VAL A 102 6.67 -13.04 2.30
N LEU A 103 5.80 -13.87 2.85
CA LEU A 103 6.13 -14.98 3.73
C LEU A 103 5.88 -16.31 2.98
N ARG A 104 6.88 -17.18 2.98
CA ARG A 104 6.75 -18.49 2.37
C ARG A 104 5.99 -19.44 3.30
N ALA A 105 5.00 -20.15 2.74
CA ALA A 105 4.24 -21.18 3.42
C ALA A 105 4.01 -22.40 2.50
N PHE A 106 4.91 -22.62 1.52
CA PHE A 106 4.88 -23.76 0.61
C PHE A 106 6.15 -24.59 0.73
N SER A 107 6.02 -25.90 0.62
CA SER A 107 7.15 -26.82 0.52
C SER A 107 7.50 -27.09 -0.94
N ASP A 108 8.78 -27.06 -1.26
CA ASP A 108 9.31 -27.40 -2.58
C ASP A 108 10.74 -27.92 -2.41
N ASP A 109 10.96 -29.16 -2.81
CA ASP A 109 12.26 -29.85 -2.66
C ASP A 109 13.38 -29.16 -3.46
N ASP A 110 13.04 -28.47 -4.54
CA ASP A 110 13.99 -27.74 -5.40
C ASP A 110 14.28 -26.32 -4.88
N VAL A 111 13.50 -25.83 -3.90
CA VAL A 111 13.63 -24.48 -3.36
C VAL A 111 14.16 -24.52 -1.93
N PRO A 112 15.45 -24.18 -1.70
CA PRO A 112 16.02 -24.22 -0.36
C PRO A 112 15.43 -23.16 0.57
N GLY A 113 15.38 -23.46 1.87
CA GLY A 113 14.95 -22.58 2.95
C GLY A 113 13.76 -23.14 3.71
N ASP A 114 13.45 -22.48 4.82
CA ASP A 114 12.31 -22.79 5.68
C ASP A 114 10.99 -22.51 4.98
N ASP A 115 9.94 -23.25 5.28
CA ASP A 115 8.57 -23.08 4.76
C ASP A 115 7.56 -22.63 5.86
N ASP A 116 8.03 -22.35 7.08
CA ASP A 116 7.18 -21.78 8.12
C ASP A 116 7.08 -20.24 8.00
N PRO A 117 5.89 -19.70 7.66
CA PRO A 117 5.70 -18.27 7.51
C PRO A 117 5.96 -17.47 8.79
N LEU A 118 5.81 -18.07 9.98
CA LEU A 118 6.10 -17.42 11.26
C LEU A 118 7.60 -17.27 11.48
N GLU A 119 8.40 -18.25 11.08
CA GLU A 119 9.85 -18.14 11.15
C GLU A 119 10.37 -17.08 10.17
N HIS A 120 9.83 -17.06 8.93
CA HIS A 120 10.12 -16.00 7.98
C HIS A 120 9.82 -14.60 8.55
N LEU A 121 8.64 -14.45 9.18
CA LEU A 121 8.24 -13.18 9.81
C LEU A 121 9.21 -12.76 10.91
N ARG A 122 9.56 -13.67 11.83
CA ARG A 122 10.47 -13.41 12.95
C ARG A 122 11.85 -12.96 12.49
N VAL A 123 12.42 -13.64 11.49
CA VAL A 123 13.74 -13.28 10.95
C VAL A 123 13.70 -11.87 10.35
N VAL A 124 12.68 -11.56 9.54
CA VAL A 124 12.55 -10.24 8.91
C VAL A 124 12.34 -9.15 9.97
N GLU A 125 11.42 -9.36 10.92
CA GLU A 125 11.16 -8.41 12.00
C GLU A 125 12.41 -8.13 12.84
N LEU A 126 13.17 -9.16 13.18
CA LEU A 126 14.39 -9.02 13.97
C LEU A 126 15.43 -8.14 13.25
N GLU A 127 15.67 -8.40 11.97
CA GLU A 127 16.64 -7.61 11.19
C GLU A 127 16.23 -6.14 11.05
N LEU A 128 14.94 -5.88 10.83
CA LEU A 128 14.42 -4.51 10.78
C LEU A 128 14.51 -3.81 12.14
N ALA A 129 14.17 -4.52 13.24
CA ALA A 129 14.24 -3.98 14.59
C ALA A 129 15.69 -3.67 15.01
N LEU A 130 16.65 -4.52 14.68
CA LEU A 130 18.08 -4.29 14.94
C LEU A 130 18.61 -3.06 14.19
N ALA A 131 18.23 -2.88 12.93
CA ALA A 131 18.62 -1.71 12.14
C ALA A 131 18.04 -0.40 12.70
N ASP A 132 16.79 -0.45 13.18
CA ASP A 132 16.14 0.69 13.81
C ASP A 132 16.72 0.99 15.19
N LEU A 133 17.04 -0.05 15.97
CA LEU A 133 17.67 0.09 17.30
C LEU A 133 18.95 0.90 17.20
N GLU A 134 19.83 0.58 16.24
CA GLU A 134 21.07 1.34 16.00
C GLU A 134 20.78 2.82 15.68
N THR A 135 19.75 3.06 14.86
CA THR A 135 19.35 4.42 14.49
C THR A 135 18.79 5.19 15.69
N VAL A 136 17.88 4.55 16.45
CA VAL A 136 17.24 5.14 17.62
C VAL A 136 18.25 5.41 18.73
N GLU A 137 19.19 4.51 18.99
CA GLU A 137 20.24 4.71 20.01
C GLU A 137 21.09 5.96 19.70
N LYS A 138 21.52 6.15 18.47
CA LYS A 138 22.26 7.35 18.05
C LYS A 138 21.45 8.62 18.24
N ARG A 139 20.15 8.59 17.86
CA ARG A 139 19.24 9.74 17.98
C ARG A 139 18.89 10.05 19.41
N LEU A 140 18.64 9.04 20.23
CA LEU A 140 18.35 9.17 21.65
C LEU A 140 19.51 9.84 22.40
N ASN A 141 20.76 9.41 22.16
CA ASN A 141 21.95 10.01 22.74
C ASN A 141 22.12 11.50 22.34
N GLN A 142 21.77 11.84 21.10
CA GLN A 142 21.77 13.23 20.63
C GLN A 142 20.68 14.06 21.27
N ALA A 143 19.43 13.57 21.29
CA ALA A 143 18.27 14.25 21.86
C ALA A 143 18.45 14.48 23.38
N GLN A 144 19.01 13.53 24.12
CA GLN A 144 19.33 13.68 25.56
C GLN A 144 20.31 14.82 25.83
N ARG A 145 21.26 15.06 24.96
CA ARG A 145 22.22 16.18 25.10
C ARG A 145 21.55 17.52 24.76
N GLN A 146 20.74 17.56 23.72
CA GLN A 146 20.08 18.79 23.23
C GLN A 146 18.93 19.21 24.15
N SER A 147 18.16 18.28 24.74
CA SER A 147 17.04 18.56 25.63
C SER A 147 17.45 19.28 26.94
N LYS A 148 18.73 19.19 27.30
CA LYS A 148 19.27 19.97 28.45
C LYS A 148 19.30 21.48 28.17
N MET A 149 19.38 21.87 26.90
CA MET A 149 19.42 23.26 26.45
C MET A 149 18.06 23.72 25.87
N ASP A 150 17.30 22.77 25.29
CA ASP A 150 16.02 23.04 24.66
C ASP A 150 14.93 22.07 25.19
N LYS A 151 14.07 22.57 26.05
CA LYS A 151 12.98 21.80 26.66
C LYS A 151 11.87 21.43 25.67
N SER A 152 11.80 22.06 24.50
CA SER A 152 10.79 21.77 23.47
C SER A 152 10.98 20.36 22.87
N LEU A 153 12.17 19.79 22.98
CA LEU A 153 12.50 18.42 22.54
C LEU A 153 12.01 17.31 23.50
N GLY A 154 11.35 17.67 24.62
CA GLY A 154 10.84 16.70 25.60
C GLY A 154 9.96 15.61 24.98
N PRO A 155 8.92 15.94 24.18
CA PRO A 155 8.05 14.94 23.56
C PRO A 155 8.78 14.00 22.58
N GLU A 156 9.73 14.51 21.79
CA GLU A 156 10.55 13.69 20.89
C GLU A 156 11.44 12.73 21.70
N LEU A 157 12.03 13.22 22.81
CA LEU A 157 12.85 12.39 23.68
C LEU A 157 12.06 11.23 24.29
N GLU A 158 10.82 11.49 24.75
CA GLU A 158 9.93 10.45 25.26
C GLU A 158 9.59 9.41 24.17
N ALA A 159 9.29 9.86 22.96
CA ALA A 159 9.03 8.98 21.83
C ALA A 159 10.24 8.10 21.48
N LEU A 160 11.45 8.66 21.47
CA LEU A 160 12.70 7.93 21.23
C LEU A 160 13.01 6.93 22.35
N GLN A 161 12.71 7.28 23.63
CA GLN A 161 12.88 6.36 24.76
C GLN A 161 11.92 5.16 24.67
N ALA A 162 10.67 5.41 24.31
CA ALA A 162 9.68 4.35 24.12
C ALA A 162 10.06 3.43 22.94
N ALA A 163 10.52 4.02 21.81
CA ALA A 163 11.02 3.27 20.67
C ALA A 163 12.24 2.41 21.04
N TYR A 164 13.20 2.97 21.78
CA TYR A 164 14.38 2.24 22.24
C TYR A 164 14.01 1.05 23.12
N ALA A 165 13.10 1.23 24.08
CA ALA A 165 12.66 0.16 24.95
C ALA A 165 12.04 -1.00 24.16
N SER A 166 11.12 -0.72 23.23
CA SER A 166 10.47 -1.73 22.40
C SER A 166 11.48 -2.49 21.51
N LEU A 167 12.33 -1.75 20.79
CA LEU A 167 13.31 -2.34 19.88
C LEU A 167 14.38 -3.15 20.61
N SER A 168 14.74 -2.76 21.83
CA SER A 168 15.71 -3.51 22.68
C SER A 168 15.17 -4.88 23.10
N GLU A 169 13.84 -5.04 23.16
CA GLU A 169 13.16 -6.32 23.40
C GLU A 169 12.90 -7.11 22.10
N GLY A 170 13.38 -6.59 20.94
CA GLY A 170 13.16 -7.19 19.63
C GLY A 170 11.75 -6.94 19.06
N THR A 171 10.95 -6.06 19.68
CA THR A 171 9.59 -5.76 19.23
C THR A 171 9.60 -4.62 18.21
N PRO A 172 9.14 -4.84 16.96
CA PRO A 172 8.99 -3.81 15.94
C PRO A 172 8.03 -2.71 16.38
N LEU A 173 8.27 -1.45 15.96
CA LEU A 173 7.47 -0.31 16.42
C LEU A 173 6.00 -0.39 15.99
N TYR A 174 5.67 -1.00 14.85
CA TYR A 174 4.28 -1.18 14.43
C TYR A 174 3.50 -2.17 15.33
N ARG A 175 4.21 -3.00 16.12
CA ARG A 175 3.63 -3.91 17.12
C ARG A 175 3.74 -3.37 18.56
N ALA A 176 4.41 -2.24 18.78
CA ALA A 176 4.75 -1.73 20.10
C ALA A 176 3.61 -0.99 20.81
N GLY A 177 2.44 -0.83 20.17
CA GLY A 177 1.32 -0.07 20.77
C GLY A 177 1.66 1.40 21.05
N LEU A 178 2.60 2.00 20.29
CA LEU A 178 2.99 3.39 20.47
C LEU A 178 1.82 4.35 20.16
N LYS A 179 1.72 5.43 20.94
CA LYS A 179 0.77 6.51 20.69
C LYS A 179 0.97 7.10 19.28
N ALA A 180 -0.13 7.48 18.61
CA ALA A 180 -0.09 8.08 17.29
C ALA A 180 0.83 9.32 17.23
N GLU A 181 0.76 10.18 18.24
CA GLU A 181 1.62 11.37 18.37
C GLU A 181 3.12 11.01 18.43
N TRP A 182 3.48 9.90 19.07
CA TRP A 182 4.87 9.43 19.12
C TRP A 182 5.32 8.88 17.76
N ARG A 183 4.44 8.17 17.04
CA ARG A 183 4.73 7.71 15.68
C ARG A 183 4.99 8.88 14.74
N GLU A 184 4.23 9.98 14.86
CA GLU A 184 4.45 11.20 14.09
C GLU A 184 5.79 11.87 14.44
N LEU A 185 6.13 11.96 15.73
CA LEU A 185 7.44 12.49 16.18
C LEU A 185 8.62 11.65 15.71
N LEU A 186 8.43 10.34 15.54
CA LEU A 186 9.45 9.41 15.05
C LEU A 186 9.55 9.40 13.50
N ALA A 187 8.56 9.90 12.77
CA ALA A 187 8.55 9.88 11.31
C ALA A 187 9.78 10.52 10.65
N PRO A 188 10.33 11.67 11.14
CA PRO A 188 11.53 12.26 10.57
C PRO A 188 12.81 11.41 10.69
N HIS A 189 12.79 10.36 11.50
CA HIS A 189 13.94 9.45 11.67
C HIS A 189 13.98 8.29 10.66
N PHE A 190 12.95 8.16 9.80
CA PHE A 190 12.87 7.15 8.74
C PHE A 190 13.04 5.71 9.25
N LEU A 191 12.46 5.42 10.43
CA LEU A 191 12.54 4.09 11.03
C LEU A 191 11.74 3.09 10.18
N LEU A 192 12.33 1.93 9.95
CA LEU A 192 11.79 0.87 9.09
C LEU A 192 10.53 0.26 9.70
N THR A 193 10.58 0.00 11.01
CA THR A 193 9.49 -0.61 11.77
C THR A 193 8.40 0.38 12.20
N ASN A 194 8.56 1.69 11.95
CA ASN A 194 7.50 2.69 12.17
C ASN A 194 6.57 2.87 10.97
N ARG A 195 6.73 2.05 9.94
CA ARG A 195 5.90 2.06 8.72
C ARG A 195 4.68 1.17 8.87
N PRO A 196 3.58 1.47 8.15
CA PRO A 196 2.45 0.55 8.07
C PRO A 196 2.86 -0.72 7.31
N VAL A 197 2.30 -1.85 7.73
CA VAL A 197 2.64 -3.18 7.20
C VAL A 197 1.40 -3.97 6.78
N LEU A 198 1.59 -4.83 5.78
CA LEU A 198 0.65 -5.85 5.31
C LEU A 198 1.46 -7.13 5.12
N ALA A 199 0.87 -8.30 5.35
CA ALA A 199 1.51 -9.58 5.11
C ALA A 199 0.82 -10.35 3.98
N VAL A 200 1.62 -10.88 3.06
CA VAL A 200 1.23 -11.85 2.04
C VAL A 200 1.82 -13.19 2.45
N VAL A 201 0.98 -14.22 2.56
CA VAL A 201 1.41 -15.60 2.82
C VAL A 201 1.30 -16.39 1.53
N ASN A 202 2.43 -16.80 0.99
CA ASN A 202 2.53 -17.50 -0.29
C ASN A 202 2.49 -19.02 -0.07
N VAL A 203 1.38 -19.64 -0.45
CA VAL A 203 1.17 -21.11 -0.40
C VAL A 203 1.44 -21.77 -1.75
N GLY A 204 1.65 -23.07 -1.75
CA GLY A 204 1.76 -23.89 -2.97
C GLY A 204 0.41 -24.10 -3.66
N GLU A 205 0.45 -24.47 -4.92
CA GLU A 205 -0.76 -24.80 -5.71
C GLU A 205 -1.55 -25.97 -5.10
N ASP A 206 -0.85 -26.96 -4.55
CA ASP A 206 -1.44 -28.13 -3.91
C ASP A 206 -1.93 -27.84 -2.47
N GLU A 207 -1.76 -26.63 -1.96
CA GLU A 207 -2.02 -26.26 -0.56
C GLU A 207 -3.04 -25.11 -0.42
N LEU A 208 -3.85 -24.86 -1.45
CA LEU A 208 -4.83 -23.75 -1.47
C LEU A 208 -5.87 -23.83 -0.34
N ASP A 209 -6.21 -25.03 0.08
CA ASP A 209 -7.13 -25.29 1.19
C ASP A 209 -6.57 -24.87 2.56
N ARG A 210 -5.25 -24.70 2.67
CA ARG A 210 -4.56 -24.23 3.88
C ARG A 210 -4.55 -22.71 4.03
N ILE A 211 -4.95 -21.95 2.99
CA ILE A 211 -4.92 -20.47 3.03
C ILE A 211 -5.57 -19.92 4.30
N PRO A 212 -6.80 -20.31 4.68
CA PRO A 212 -7.44 -19.76 5.88
C PRO A 212 -6.66 -20.04 7.17
N GLU A 213 -6.12 -21.23 7.30
CA GLU A 213 -5.32 -21.65 8.48
C GLU A 213 -4.05 -20.81 8.61
N VAL A 214 -3.28 -20.67 7.52
CA VAL A 214 -2.01 -19.94 7.56
C VAL A 214 -2.22 -18.43 7.71
N GLU A 215 -3.29 -17.86 7.12
CA GLU A 215 -3.70 -16.47 7.36
C GLU A 215 -3.98 -16.24 8.84
N ASP A 216 -4.77 -17.11 9.48
CA ASP A 216 -5.14 -16.98 10.88
C ASP A 216 -3.94 -17.12 11.81
N ARG A 217 -3.01 -18.02 11.53
CA ARG A 217 -1.74 -18.18 12.27
C ARG A 217 -0.90 -16.89 12.21
N VAL A 218 -0.68 -16.36 11.03
CA VAL A 218 0.12 -15.14 10.84
C VAL A 218 -0.61 -13.92 11.41
N ARG A 219 -1.93 -13.83 11.24
CA ARG A 219 -2.74 -12.75 11.81
C ARG A 219 -2.70 -12.75 13.34
N ALA A 220 -2.79 -13.92 13.98
CA ALA A 220 -2.67 -14.06 15.43
C ALA A 220 -1.31 -13.57 15.95
N GLU A 221 -0.22 -13.89 15.23
CA GLU A 221 1.12 -13.42 15.59
C GLU A 221 1.25 -11.89 15.45
N LEU A 222 0.75 -11.31 14.35
CA LEU A 222 0.83 -9.88 14.08
C LEU A 222 -0.12 -9.04 14.95
N SER A 223 -1.25 -9.58 15.39
CA SER A 223 -2.26 -8.88 16.19
C SER A 223 -1.94 -8.79 17.67
N SER A 224 -0.81 -9.31 18.13
CA SER A 224 -0.43 -9.37 19.55
C SER A 224 -0.31 -7.98 20.23
N ALA A 225 -0.33 -6.88 19.47
CA ALA A 225 -0.20 -5.51 19.96
C ALA A 225 -1.40 -4.59 19.67
N GLY A 226 -2.52 -5.12 19.17
CA GLY A 226 -3.77 -4.35 19.01
C GLY A 226 -3.92 -3.61 17.67
N ASP A 227 -2.92 -3.60 16.82
CA ASP A 227 -3.05 -3.10 15.45
C ASP A 227 -3.54 -4.23 14.54
N ASN A 228 -4.64 -4.00 13.81
CA ASN A 228 -5.15 -4.94 12.81
C ASN A 228 -4.25 -4.89 11.56
N VAL A 229 -3.21 -5.72 11.54
CA VAL A 229 -2.42 -5.95 10.32
C VAL A 229 -3.21 -6.88 9.40
N GLU A 230 -3.43 -6.44 8.16
CA GLU A 230 -4.08 -7.29 7.15
C GLU A 230 -3.12 -8.38 6.69
N VAL A 231 -3.63 -9.61 6.64
CA VAL A 231 -2.92 -10.80 6.16
C VAL A 231 -3.70 -11.38 4.98
N ILE A 232 -3.01 -11.64 3.87
CA ILE A 232 -3.60 -12.14 2.63
C ILE A 232 -2.82 -13.38 2.20
N GLY A 233 -3.50 -14.53 2.25
CA GLY A 233 -2.98 -15.78 1.69
C GLY A 233 -3.23 -15.85 0.18
N MET A 234 -2.26 -16.37 -0.57
CA MET A 234 -2.38 -16.59 -2.01
C MET A 234 -1.36 -17.60 -2.51
N CYS A 235 -1.65 -18.22 -3.63
CA CYS A 235 -0.64 -18.86 -4.44
C CYS A 235 -0.13 -17.87 -5.48
N VAL A 236 1.06 -17.31 -5.26
CA VAL A 236 1.64 -16.25 -6.12
C VAL A 236 1.79 -16.73 -7.56
N GLN A 237 2.06 -18.03 -7.79
CA GLN A 237 2.20 -18.57 -9.13
C GLN A 237 0.87 -18.52 -9.88
N LEU A 238 -0.21 -19.05 -9.32
CA LEU A 238 -1.54 -19.05 -9.95
C LEU A 238 -2.07 -17.64 -10.16
N GLU A 239 -1.86 -16.76 -9.18
CA GLU A 239 -2.25 -15.33 -9.29
C GLU A 239 -1.47 -14.62 -10.41
N ALA A 240 -0.19 -14.96 -10.60
CA ALA A 240 0.63 -14.40 -11.68
C ALA A 240 0.16 -14.90 -13.06
N GLU A 241 -0.18 -16.19 -13.17
CA GLU A 241 -0.74 -16.77 -14.39
C GLU A 241 -2.10 -16.13 -14.74
N ALA A 242 -2.97 -15.99 -13.75
CA ALA A 242 -4.26 -15.30 -13.94
C ALA A 242 -4.08 -13.82 -14.34
N ALA A 243 -3.14 -13.11 -13.72
CA ALA A 243 -2.88 -11.71 -14.04
C ALA A 243 -2.36 -11.50 -15.48
N ALA A 244 -1.75 -12.51 -16.08
CA ALA A 244 -1.30 -12.49 -17.47
C ALA A 244 -2.46 -12.58 -18.48
N ILE A 245 -3.63 -13.07 -18.07
CA ILE A 245 -4.83 -13.16 -18.90
C ILE A 245 -5.46 -11.77 -19.02
N GLU A 246 -5.53 -11.23 -20.24
CA GLU A 246 -6.09 -9.90 -20.48
C GLU A 246 -7.63 -9.89 -20.39
N ASP A 247 -8.28 -10.96 -20.86
CA ASP A 247 -9.74 -11.06 -20.84
C ASP A 247 -10.24 -11.29 -19.40
N PRO A 248 -11.08 -10.41 -18.85
CA PRO A 248 -11.58 -10.54 -17.48
C PRO A 248 -12.43 -11.80 -17.25
N ALA A 249 -13.14 -12.28 -18.26
CA ALA A 249 -14.00 -13.47 -18.12
C ALA A 249 -13.15 -14.75 -18.08
N GLU A 250 -12.17 -14.87 -18.99
CA GLU A 250 -11.22 -16.00 -18.99
C GLU A 250 -10.41 -16.06 -17.69
N ARG A 251 -9.97 -14.89 -17.19
CA ARG A 251 -9.28 -14.80 -15.90
C ARG A 251 -10.15 -15.24 -14.74
N ALA A 252 -11.41 -14.80 -14.70
CA ALA A 252 -12.35 -15.18 -13.65
C ALA A 252 -12.64 -16.69 -13.71
N GLU A 253 -12.80 -17.27 -14.90
CA GLU A 253 -13.00 -18.72 -15.08
C GLU A 253 -11.80 -19.53 -14.57
N MET A 254 -10.58 -19.08 -14.85
CA MET A 254 -9.36 -19.71 -14.32
C MET A 254 -9.32 -19.70 -12.80
N LEU A 255 -9.51 -18.53 -12.18
CA LEU A 255 -9.47 -18.39 -10.71
C LEU A 255 -10.57 -19.19 -10.03
N GLU A 256 -11.79 -19.19 -10.59
CA GLU A 256 -12.92 -19.97 -10.08
C GLU A 256 -12.64 -21.48 -10.19
N GLY A 257 -11.96 -21.91 -11.25
CA GLY A 257 -11.55 -23.31 -11.43
C GLY A 257 -10.65 -23.83 -10.30
N PHE A 258 -9.88 -22.94 -9.67
CA PHE A 258 -9.07 -23.24 -8.48
C PHE A 258 -9.75 -22.86 -7.14
N GLY A 259 -10.98 -22.37 -7.16
CA GLY A 259 -11.71 -21.91 -5.96
C GLY A 259 -11.19 -20.62 -5.36
N LEU A 260 -10.47 -19.79 -6.14
CA LEU A 260 -9.85 -18.55 -5.68
C LEU A 260 -10.74 -17.31 -5.83
N GLY A 261 -11.96 -17.46 -6.37
CA GLY A 261 -12.92 -16.38 -6.55
C GLY A 261 -12.38 -15.23 -7.41
N GLU A 262 -12.41 -13.99 -6.90
CA GLU A 262 -11.87 -12.81 -7.63
C GLU A 262 -10.33 -12.72 -7.65
N GLY A 263 -9.64 -13.61 -6.92
CA GLY A 263 -8.20 -13.59 -6.73
C GLY A 263 -7.73 -12.65 -5.60
N ALA A 264 -6.63 -13.04 -4.99
CA ALA A 264 -6.05 -12.31 -3.85
C ALA A 264 -5.12 -11.17 -4.30
N LEU A 265 -4.53 -11.25 -5.50
CA LEU A 265 -3.59 -10.25 -6.01
C LEU A 265 -4.25 -8.87 -6.17
N PHE A 266 -5.47 -8.82 -6.71
CA PHE A 266 -6.24 -7.57 -6.85
C PHE A 266 -6.60 -6.98 -5.49
N ARG A 267 -6.99 -7.82 -4.52
CA ARG A 267 -7.24 -7.42 -3.14
C ARG A 267 -5.97 -6.84 -2.50
N MET A 268 -4.84 -7.50 -2.66
CA MET A 268 -3.55 -7.05 -2.12
C MET A 268 -3.17 -5.64 -2.62
N VAL A 269 -3.34 -5.37 -3.92
CA VAL A 269 -3.05 -4.03 -4.47
C VAL A 269 -3.95 -2.98 -3.83
N ARG A 270 -5.26 -3.23 -3.72
CA ARG A 270 -6.20 -2.31 -3.07
C ARG A 270 -5.85 -2.08 -1.60
N SER A 271 -5.55 -3.16 -0.87
CA SER A 271 -5.15 -3.08 0.53
C SER A 271 -3.86 -2.31 0.73
N SER A 272 -2.84 -2.55 -0.09
CA SER A 272 -1.58 -1.80 -0.08
C SER A 272 -1.79 -0.30 -0.37
N TYR A 273 -2.69 0.02 -1.30
CA TYR A 273 -3.07 1.40 -1.62
C TYR A 273 -3.74 2.09 -0.42
N HIS A 274 -4.68 1.42 0.24
CA HIS A 274 -5.34 1.92 1.44
C HIS A 274 -4.38 2.06 2.63
N LEU A 275 -3.45 1.12 2.77
CA LEU A 275 -2.41 1.12 3.80
C LEU A 275 -1.52 2.36 3.71
N LEU A 276 -1.25 2.84 2.49
CA LEU A 276 -0.53 4.09 2.23
C LEU A 276 -1.34 5.37 2.59
N GLY A 277 -2.55 5.22 3.12
CA GLY A 277 -3.46 6.34 3.38
C GLY A 277 -4.03 6.96 2.11
N LEU A 278 -3.99 6.24 1.00
CA LEU A 278 -4.50 6.69 -0.29
C LEU A 278 -5.97 6.31 -0.47
N ARG A 279 -6.69 7.19 -1.14
CA ARG A 279 -8.09 7.01 -1.53
C ARG A 279 -8.27 7.54 -2.95
N THR A 280 -9.45 7.27 -3.51
CA THR A 280 -9.75 7.60 -4.90
C THR A 280 -11.00 8.46 -4.98
N PHE A 281 -10.90 9.63 -5.64
CA PHE A 281 -12.06 10.31 -6.20
C PHE A 281 -12.13 10.06 -7.72
N LEU A 282 -13.31 10.22 -8.29
CA LEU A 282 -13.61 9.81 -9.65
C LEU A 282 -14.12 11.00 -10.47
N THR A 283 -13.73 11.02 -11.73
CA THR A 283 -14.33 11.86 -12.75
C THR A 283 -14.89 10.97 -13.85
N THR A 284 -16.07 11.29 -14.39
CA THR A 284 -16.71 10.48 -15.42
C THR A 284 -17.33 11.36 -16.50
N GLY A 285 -17.20 10.96 -17.75
CA GLY A 285 -17.72 11.63 -18.94
C GLY A 285 -17.55 10.79 -20.19
N ASP A 286 -18.11 11.25 -21.32
CA ASP A 286 -18.10 10.53 -22.61
C ASP A 286 -16.70 10.27 -23.17
N LYS A 287 -15.75 11.15 -22.88
CA LYS A 287 -14.37 11.02 -23.34
C LYS A 287 -13.56 10.08 -22.44
N GLU A 288 -13.68 10.27 -21.15
CA GLU A 288 -12.86 9.58 -20.16
C GLU A 288 -13.58 9.45 -18.81
N SER A 289 -13.44 8.28 -18.19
CA SER A 289 -13.61 8.08 -16.75
C SER A 289 -12.26 7.79 -16.13
N ARG A 290 -11.95 8.47 -15.03
CA ARG A 290 -10.65 8.36 -14.39
C ARG A 290 -10.75 8.33 -12.87
N ALA A 291 -9.92 7.47 -12.27
CA ALA A 291 -9.67 7.41 -10.84
C ALA A 291 -8.46 8.29 -10.49
N TRP A 292 -8.63 9.18 -9.52
CA TRP A 292 -7.63 10.14 -9.08
C TRP A 292 -7.21 9.85 -7.65
N THR A 293 -5.92 9.66 -7.43
CA THR A 293 -5.37 9.37 -6.10
C THR A 293 -5.28 10.63 -5.24
N PHE A 294 -5.74 10.53 -3.99
CA PHE A 294 -5.54 11.55 -2.96
C PHE A 294 -5.20 10.91 -1.61
N ARG A 295 -4.62 11.67 -0.69
CA ARG A 295 -4.42 11.25 0.71
C ARG A 295 -5.68 11.52 1.53
N VAL A 296 -5.98 10.63 2.46
CA VAL A 296 -7.03 10.88 3.48
C VAL A 296 -6.79 12.23 4.15
N GLY A 297 -7.85 13.02 4.30
CA GLY A 297 -7.81 14.39 4.83
C GLY A 297 -7.46 15.47 3.80
N SER A 298 -7.21 15.11 2.52
CA SER A 298 -6.99 16.11 1.47
C SER A 298 -8.24 16.94 1.20
N LYS A 299 -8.05 18.25 1.10
CA LYS A 299 -9.12 19.22 0.81
C LYS A 299 -9.35 19.39 -0.69
N ALA A 300 -10.51 19.94 -1.04
CA ALA A 300 -10.96 20.09 -2.42
C ALA A 300 -9.95 20.79 -3.37
N PRO A 301 -9.23 21.86 -2.98
CA PRO A 301 -8.20 22.45 -3.84
C PRO A 301 -7.00 21.52 -4.07
N GLU A 302 -6.65 20.69 -3.09
CA GLU A 302 -5.55 19.70 -3.22
C GLU A 302 -5.94 18.58 -4.17
N CYS A 303 -7.19 18.09 -4.07
CA CYS A 303 -7.75 17.10 -5.00
C CYS A 303 -7.85 17.68 -6.43
N ALA A 304 -8.29 18.94 -6.59
CA ALA A 304 -8.28 19.63 -7.86
C ALA A 304 -6.87 19.71 -8.48
N GLY A 305 -5.85 19.89 -7.65
CA GLY A 305 -4.44 19.91 -8.03
C GLY A 305 -3.93 18.56 -8.56
N ARG A 306 -4.58 17.46 -8.20
CA ARG A 306 -4.26 16.13 -8.76
C ARG A 306 -4.60 16.03 -10.24
N ILE A 307 -5.61 16.78 -10.70
CA ILE A 307 -5.97 16.86 -12.11
C ILE A 307 -5.02 17.82 -12.84
N HIS A 308 -4.91 19.08 -12.34
CA HIS A 308 -4.01 20.07 -12.92
C HIS A 308 -3.76 21.23 -11.93
N SER A 309 -2.55 21.78 -11.94
CA SER A 309 -2.17 22.91 -11.08
C SER A 309 -3.02 24.18 -11.32
N ASP A 310 -3.50 24.38 -12.55
CA ASP A 310 -4.36 25.52 -12.88
C ASP A 310 -5.74 25.37 -12.24
N ILE A 311 -6.30 24.16 -12.18
CA ILE A 311 -7.57 23.90 -11.51
C ILE A 311 -7.44 24.16 -10.01
N GLN A 312 -6.30 23.79 -9.41
CA GLN A 312 -6.01 24.12 -8.00
C GLN A 312 -5.96 25.63 -7.76
N ARG A 313 -5.21 26.36 -8.60
CA ARG A 313 -5.04 27.82 -8.46
C ARG A 313 -6.36 28.56 -8.67
N GLY A 314 -7.11 28.16 -9.68
CA GLY A 314 -8.38 28.76 -10.03
C GLY A 314 -9.59 28.17 -9.32
N PHE A 315 -9.43 27.32 -8.31
CA PHE A 315 -10.52 26.61 -7.66
C PHE A 315 -11.58 27.56 -7.11
N ILE A 316 -12.84 27.33 -7.53
CA ILE A 316 -14.02 28.04 -7.04
C ILE A 316 -14.83 27.13 -6.12
N ARG A 317 -15.24 25.97 -6.64
CA ARG A 317 -16.04 24.96 -5.93
C ARG A 317 -15.93 23.59 -6.60
N ALA A 318 -16.32 22.55 -5.88
CA ALA A 318 -16.55 21.21 -6.42
C ALA A 318 -18.05 20.87 -6.40
N GLU A 319 -18.55 20.28 -7.46
CA GLU A 319 -19.86 19.64 -7.51
C GLU A 319 -19.63 18.15 -7.26
N VAL A 320 -20.14 17.58 -6.16
CA VAL A 320 -19.76 16.25 -5.65
C VAL A 320 -21.00 15.40 -5.42
N ILE A 321 -20.92 14.12 -5.77
CA ILE A 321 -21.90 13.08 -5.47
C ILE A 321 -21.16 11.77 -5.18
N GLN A 322 -21.73 10.90 -4.35
CA GLN A 322 -21.18 9.56 -4.16
C GLN A 322 -21.45 8.69 -5.41
N TRP A 323 -20.49 7.80 -5.71
CA TRP A 323 -20.52 6.97 -6.91
C TRP A 323 -21.79 6.11 -7.03
N ASP A 324 -22.25 5.52 -5.93
CA ASP A 324 -23.44 4.67 -5.85
C ASP A 324 -24.73 5.48 -6.06
N GLU A 325 -24.83 6.68 -5.50
CA GLU A 325 -25.94 7.59 -5.74
C GLU A 325 -26.01 8.00 -7.22
N LEU A 326 -24.86 8.28 -7.85
CA LEU A 326 -24.82 8.62 -9.28
C LEU A 326 -25.27 7.46 -10.16
N LEU A 327 -24.81 6.24 -9.86
CA LEU A 327 -25.25 5.03 -10.56
C LEU A 327 -26.75 4.81 -10.40
N ALA A 328 -27.29 4.95 -9.20
CA ALA A 328 -28.73 4.78 -8.94
C ALA A 328 -29.59 5.80 -9.72
N LEU A 329 -29.12 7.03 -9.86
CA LEU A 329 -29.82 8.09 -10.60
C LEU A 329 -29.64 7.98 -12.13
N GLY A 330 -28.59 7.31 -12.59
CA GLY A 330 -28.37 6.98 -13.98
C GLY A 330 -27.78 8.09 -14.86
N SER A 331 -27.60 9.30 -14.36
CA SER A 331 -26.84 10.36 -15.05
C SER A 331 -26.58 11.57 -14.15
N TRP A 332 -25.56 12.37 -14.51
CA TRP A 332 -25.23 13.63 -13.87
C TRP A 332 -26.40 14.64 -13.91
N ASN A 333 -27.11 14.73 -15.04
CA ASN A 333 -28.25 15.63 -15.17
C ASN A 333 -29.40 15.25 -14.25
N LYS A 334 -29.73 13.96 -14.15
CA LYS A 334 -30.75 13.49 -13.21
C LYS A 334 -30.34 13.73 -11.75
N ALA A 335 -29.06 13.57 -11.42
CA ALA A 335 -28.53 13.88 -10.10
C ALA A 335 -28.72 15.37 -9.75
N LYS A 336 -28.48 16.25 -10.73
CA LYS A 336 -28.70 17.70 -10.59
C LYS A 336 -30.18 18.03 -10.42
N GLU A 337 -31.04 17.48 -11.25
CA GLU A 337 -32.51 17.66 -11.18
C GLU A 337 -33.08 17.17 -9.84
N ALA A 338 -32.54 16.07 -9.32
CA ALA A 338 -32.91 15.50 -8.02
C ALA A 338 -32.34 16.28 -6.82
N GLY A 339 -31.52 17.32 -7.04
CA GLY A 339 -30.88 18.09 -5.98
C GLY A 339 -29.85 17.30 -5.16
N LYS A 340 -29.26 16.23 -5.73
CA LYS A 340 -28.31 15.33 -5.07
C LYS A 340 -26.84 15.76 -5.22
N LEU A 341 -26.56 16.70 -6.12
CA LEU A 341 -25.21 17.27 -6.25
C LEU A 341 -24.95 18.23 -5.09
N ARG A 342 -23.95 17.91 -4.27
CA ARG A 342 -23.46 18.79 -3.23
C ARG A 342 -22.52 19.82 -3.84
N ILE A 343 -22.63 21.05 -3.38
CA ILE A 343 -21.72 22.15 -3.77
C ILE A 343 -20.77 22.38 -2.62
N GLU A 344 -19.49 22.01 -2.84
CA GLU A 344 -18.48 21.98 -1.80
C GLU A 344 -17.42 23.07 -2.03
N GLY A 345 -17.02 23.70 -0.93
CA GLY A 345 -16.01 24.75 -0.90
C GLY A 345 -14.59 24.25 -0.66
N LYS A 346 -13.69 25.19 -0.37
CA LYS A 346 -12.25 24.93 -0.20
C LYS A 346 -11.91 24.01 0.98
N ASP A 347 -12.76 23.99 2.02
CA ASP A 347 -12.51 23.24 3.24
C ASP A 347 -13.10 21.83 3.22
N TYR A 348 -13.77 21.46 2.12
CA TYR A 348 -14.32 20.12 1.97
C TYR A 348 -13.19 19.09 1.88
N GLU A 349 -13.24 18.10 2.78
CA GLU A 349 -12.38 16.93 2.74
C GLU A 349 -13.02 15.85 1.85
N PHE A 350 -12.29 15.41 0.83
CA PHE A 350 -12.76 14.40 -0.09
C PHE A 350 -12.89 13.03 0.58
N HIS A 351 -13.93 12.31 0.19
CA HIS A 351 -14.15 10.92 0.62
C HIS A 351 -13.88 9.95 -0.53
N ASP A 352 -13.53 8.72 -0.14
CA ASP A 352 -13.33 7.65 -1.11
C ASP A 352 -14.62 7.38 -1.91
N GLY A 353 -14.51 7.36 -3.24
CA GLY A 353 -15.65 7.19 -4.13
C GLY A 353 -16.46 8.46 -4.47
N ASP A 354 -16.03 9.64 -3.99
CA ASP A 354 -16.61 10.89 -4.47
C ASP A 354 -16.43 11.03 -6.00
N VAL A 355 -17.52 11.28 -6.72
CA VAL A 355 -17.51 11.65 -8.13
C VAL A 355 -17.66 13.17 -8.22
N THR A 356 -16.79 13.84 -8.99
CA THR A 356 -16.74 15.30 -8.95
C THR A 356 -16.55 15.98 -10.29
N GLU A 357 -17.11 17.20 -10.41
CA GLU A 357 -16.72 18.21 -11.37
C GLU A 357 -16.21 19.45 -10.65
N PHE A 358 -15.00 19.91 -10.99
CA PHE A 358 -14.44 21.14 -10.45
C PHE A 358 -14.83 22.36 -11.28
N ARG A 359 -15.26 23.42 -10.63
CA ARG A 359 -15.47 24.75 -11.22
C ARG A 359 -14.29 25.64 -10.85
N PHE A 360 -13.65 26.18 -11.85
CA PHE A 360 -12.44 26.98 -11.68
C PHE A 360 -12.40 28.13 -12.70
N ASN A 361 -11.60 29.15 -12.38
CA ASN A 361 -11.34 30.27 -13.27
C ASN A 361 -9.82 30.51 -13.30
N VAL A 362 -9.23 30.55 -14.48
CA VAL A 362 -7.78 30.75 -14.69
C VAL A 362 -7.57 32.04 -15.47
#